data_5e710fbd8957a090fc89fb89c28e49e4
#
_entry.id   5e710fbd8957a090fc89fb89c28e49e4
#
_cell.length_a   1.000
_cell.length_b   1.000
_cell.length_c   1.000
_cell.angle_alpha   90.00
_cell.angle_beta   90.00
_cell.angle_gamma   90.00
#
_symmetry.space_group_name_H-M   'P 1'
#
loop_
_entity.id
_entity.type
_entity.pdbx_description
1 polymer ?
#
loop_
_entity_poly.entity_id
_entity_poly.type
_entity_poly.pdbx_seq_one_letter_code
_entity_poly.pdbx_strand_id
1 'polypeptide(L)'
;MREILFRGKRLDNGEWRQGFLFKIWEKAFILWGTINGIPDMTEVDPETVGQYTGIHDRNGKPIFEGDFVKTDLERPYNIVVFRNGCFLFNCNDGGEDYFDTIENLSGPDVTQDSYWEVIGNIHDNPELERK
;
A
#
# COMPACT_ATOMS: atom_id res chain seq x y z
N MET A 1 -13.89 -9.56 10.22
CA MET A 1 -13.32 -10.05 8.95
C MET A 1 -12.42 -8.98 8.37
N ARG A 2 -11.22 -9.35 7.96
CA ARG A 2 -10.28 -8.40 7.36
C ARG A 2 -10.78 -7.99 5.96
N GLU A 3 -10.74 -6.72 5.70
CA GLU A 3 -11.11 -6.18 4.40
C GLU A 3 -10.00 -6.44 3.39
N ILE A 4 -10.34 -7.02 2.25
CA ILE A 4 -9.36 -7.31 1.20
C ILE A 4 -9.61 -6.34 0.06
N LEU A 5 -8.76 -5.32 -0.02
CA LEU A 5 -8.83 -4.29 -1.05
C LEU A 5 -7.50 -4.16 -1.76
N PHE A 6 -7.58 -3.67 -2.98
CA PHE A 6 -6.42 -3.39 -3.81
C PHE A 6 -6.52 -1.97 -4.33
N ARG A 7 -5.39 -1.42 -4.73
CA ARG A 7 -5.35 -0.15 -5.47
C ARG A 7 -4.59 -0.35 -6.76
N GLY A 8 -4.83 0.53 -7.72
CA GLY A 8 -4.09 0.56 -8.96
C GLY A 8 -4.26 1.91 -9.63
N LYS A 9 -3.33 2.27 -10.51
CA LYS A 9 -3.42 3.49 -11.29
C LYS A 9 -4.14 3.24 -12.59
N ARG A 10 -5.13 4.06 -12.90
CA ARG A 10 -5.86 3.98 -14.16
C ARG A 10 -4.90 4.22 -15.32
N LEU A 11 -5.09 3.42 -16.37
CA LEU A 11 -4.29 3.59 -17.60
C LEU A 11 -4.62 4.87 -18.34
N ASP A 12 -5.86 5.34 -18.24
CA ASP A 12 -6.31 6.49 -19.02
C ASP A 12 -5.87 7.84 -18.45
N ASN A 13 -5.79 7.99 -17.13
CA ASN A 13 -5.48 9.28 -16.52
C ASN A 13 -4.48 9.24 -15.36
N GLY A 14 -4.02 8.05 -14.97
CA GLY A 14 -3.06 7.89 -13.88
C GLY A 14 -3.61 8.11 -12.49
N GLU A 15 -4.91 8.26 -12.33
CA GLU A 15 -5.51 8.40 -11.01
C GLU A 15 -5.58 7.06 -10.29
N TRP A 16 -5.38 7.08 -8.97
CA TRP A 16 -5.52 5.89 -8.14
C TRP A 16 -6.97 5.52 -7.95
N ARG A 17 -7.24 4.21 -7.97
CA ARG A 17 -8.55 3.67 -7.61
C ARG A 17 -8.35 2.52 -6.63
N GLN A 18 -9.27 2.42 -5.68
CA GLN A 18 -9.27 1.37 -4.67
C GLN A 18 -10.53 0.53 -4.81
N GLY A 19 -10.41 -0.77 -4.64
CA GLY A 19 -11.53 -1.66 -4.72
C GLY A 19 -11.11 -3.10 -4.86
N PHE A 20 -11.93 -3.88 -5.53
CA PHE A 20 -11.68 -5.30 -5.73
C PHE A 20 -10.89 -5.52 -7.00
N LEU A 21 -9.86 -6.35 -6.92
CA LEU A 21 -9.01 -6.66 -8.07
C LEU A 21 -9.63 -7.77 -8.91
N PHE A 22 -9.67 -7.53 -10.19
CA PHE A 22 -10.10 -8.51 -11.16
C PHE A 22 -9.06 -8.58 -12.27
N LYS A 23 -8.55 -9.78 -12.55
CA LYS A 23 -7.53 -9.96 -13.58
C LYS A 23 -8.06 -10.90 -14.66
N ILE A 24 -7.90 -10.48 -15.91
CA ILE A 24 -8.18 -11.31 -17.09
C ILE A 24 -6.94 -11.26 -17.98
N TRP A 25 -6.35 -12.43 -18.23
CA TRP A 25 -5.12 -12.55 -19.01
C TRP A 25 -4.02 -11.65 -18.38
N GLU A 26 -3.54 -10.69 -19.16
CA GLU A 26 -2.49 -9.77 -18.69
C GLU A 26 -3.04 -8.43 -18.20
N LYS A 27 -4.35 -8.27 -18.19
CA LYS A 27 -4.99 -7.02 -17.80
C LYS A 27 -5.49 -7.07 -16.37
N ALA A 28 -5.37 -5.95 -15.68
CA ALA A 28 -5.87 -5.77 -14.32
C ALA A 28 -6.95 -4.70 -14.29
N PHE A 29 -7.99 -4.95 -13.51
CA PHE A 29 -9.13 -4.04 -13.37
C PHE A 29 -9.43 -3.86 -11.89
N ILE A 30 -9.85 -2.65 -11.51
CA ILE A 30 -10.35 -2.38 -10.16
C ILE A 30 -11.84 -2.13 -10.26
N LEU A 31 -12.61 -2.93 -9.51
CA LEU A 31 -14.04 -2.73 -9.33
C LEU A 31 -14.20 -1.82 -8.12
N TRP A 32 -14.52 -0.54 -8.35
CA TRP A 32 -14.41 0.48 -7.31
C TRP A 32 -15.71 1.15 -6.91
N GLY A 33 -16.77 0.94 -7.66
CA GLY A 33 -18.05 1.55 -7.31
C GLY A 33 -19.15 1.13 -8.27
N THR A 34 -20.22 1.89 -8.27
CA THR A 34 -21.35 1.64 -9.17
C THR A 34 -21.78 2.94 -9.85
N ILE A 35 -22.23 2.81 -11.10
CA ILE A 35 -22.86 3.91 -11.84
C ILE A 35 -24.26 3.43 -12.21
N ASN A 36 -25.30 4.11 -11.70
CA ASN A 36 -26.70 3.75 -11.92
C ASN A 36 -26.98 2.28 -11.53
N GLY A 37 -26.37 1.83 -10.40
CA GLY A 37 -26.56 0.48 -9.93
C GLY A 37 -25.74 -0.58 -10.64
N ILE A 38 -24.94 -0.21 -11.64
CA ILE A 38 -24.09 -1.14 -12.39
C ILE A 38 -22.66 -1.02 -11.86
N PRO A 39 -21.98 -2.15 -11.54
CA PRO A 39 -20.60 -2.11 -11.11
C PRO A 39 -19.70 -1.40 -12.11
N ASP A 40 -18.83 -0.52 -11.62
CA ASP A 40 -17.90 0.24 -12.43
C ASP A 40 -16.49 -0.32 -12.25
N MET A 41 -15.91 -0.79 -13.35
CA MET A 41 -14.55 -1.30 -13.38
C MET A 41 -13.69 -0.38 -14.24
N THR A 42 -12.47 -0.14 -13.78
CA THR A 42 -11.51 0.59 -14.60
C THR A 42 -10.25 -0.24 -14.78
N GLU A 43 -9.70 -0.19 -15.98
CA GLU A 43 -8.43 -0.86 -16.24
C GLU A 43 -7.30 -0.07 -15.62
N VAL A 44 -6.41 -0.78 -14.92
CA VAL A 44 -5.28 -0.16 -14.24
C VAL A 44 -3.98 -0.78 -14.75
N ASP A 45 -2.87 -0.07 -14.52
CA ASP A 45 -1.54 -0.60 -14.80
C ASP A 45 -1.24 -1.72 -13.83
N PRO A 46 -1.03 -2.96 -14.30
CA PRO A 46 -0.80 -4.09 -13.40
C PRO A 46 0.44 -3.93 -12.51
N GLU A 47 1.43 -3.16 -12.96
CA GLU A 47 2.63 -2.91 -12.14
C GLU A 47 2.36 -2.02 -10.95
N THR A 48 1.25 -1.28 -10.95
CA THR A 48 0.89 -0.38 -9.84
C THR A 48 -0.04 -1.03 -8.82
N VAL A 49 -0.49 -2.25 -9.07
CA VAL A 49 -1.44 -2.93 -8.18
C VAL A 49 -0.76 -3.28 -6.87
N GLY A 50 -1.38 -2.89 -5.76
CA GLY A 50 -0.92 -3.22 -4.43
C GLY A 50 -2.10 -3.54 -3.54
N GLN A 51 -1.89 -4.41 -2.56
CA GLN A 51 -2.94 -4.83 -1.64
C GLN A 51 -2.93 -3.98 -0.38
N TYR A 52 -4.12 -3.68 0.12
CA TYR A 52 -4.32 -3.02 1.40
C TYR A 52 -3.85 -3.93 2.54
N THR A 53 -3.05 -3.38 3.45
CA THR A 53 -2.51 -4.13 4.59
C THR A 53 -3.54 -4.42 5.68
N GLY A 54 -4.67 -3.71 5.68
CA GLY A 54 -5.65 -3.78 6.75
C GLY A 54 -5.42 -2.75 7.85
N ILE A 55 -4.39 -1.93 7.72
CA ILE A 55 -3.97 -0.97 8.75
C ILE A 55 -4.00 0.45 8.16
N HIS A 56 -4.42 1.39 8.98
CA HIS A 56 -4.41 2.82 8.63
C HIS A 56 -3.26 3.54 9.34
N ASP A 57 -2.81 4.63 8.76
CA ASP A 57 -1.82 5.48 9.41
C ASP A 57 -2.48 6.42 10.44
N ARG A 58 -1.69 7.28 11.06
CA ARG A 58 -2.17 8.21 12.09
C ARG A 58 -3.24 9.17 11.58
N ASN A 59 -3.31 9.39 10.29
CA ASN A 59 -4.26 10.31 9.65
C ASN A 59 -5.49 9.57 9.10
N GLY A 60 -5.61 8.27 9.36
CA GLY A 60 -6.69 7.47 8.82
C GLY A 60 -6.50 7.03 7.39
N LYS A 61 -5.32 7.25 6.82
CA LYS A 61 -5.04 6.86 5.45
C LYS A 61 -4.70 5.37 5.39
N PRO A 62 -5.37 4.58 4.53
CA PRO A 62 -5.05 3.16 4.44
C PRO A 62 -3.64 2.93 3.89
N ILE A 63 -2.95 1.95 4.47
CA ILE A 63 -1.59 1.60 4.09
C ILE A 63 -1.63 0.44 3.11
N PHE A 64 -1.01 0.64 1.94
CA PHE A 64 -0.96 -0.36 0.87
C PHE A 64 0.47 -0.83 0.63
N GLU A 65 0.57 -2.00 0.06
CA GLU A 65 1.83 -2.48 -0.49
C GLU A 65 2.43 -1.44 -1.44
N GLY A 66 3.71 -1.15 -1.29
CA GLY A 66 4.40 -0.13 -2.07
C GLY A 66 4.44 1.24 -1.43
N ASP A 67 3.77 1.44 -0.31
CA ASP A 67 3.80 2.72 0.39
C ASP A 67 5.13 2.92 1.12
N PHE A 68 5.56 4.17 1.19
CA PHE A 68 6.61 4.59 2.12
C PHE A 68 5.95 5.05 3.40
N VAL A 69 6.30 4.40 4.51
CA VAL A 69 5.71 4.69 5.82
C VAL A 69 6.80 5.11 6.79
N LYS A 70 6.63 6.28 7.38
CA LYS A 70 7.50 6.74 8.43
C LYS A 70 6.91 6.28 9.76
N THR A 71 7.66 5.49 10.52
CA THR A 71 7.18 4.91 11.77
C THR A 71 7.70 5.60 13.00
N ASP A 72 8.69 6.50 12.84
CA ASP A 72 9.35 7.21 13.92
C ASP A 72 9.86 8.53 13.39
N LEU A 73 9.84 9.58 14.23
CA LEU A 73 10.32 10.91 13.82
C LEU A 73 11.80 10.92 13.47
N GLU A 74 12.58 10.07 14.12
CA GLU A 74 14.03 10.06 13.97
C GLU A 74 14.54 9.06 12.95
N ARG A 75 13.67 8.14 12.52
CA ARG A 75 14.08 7.10 11.60
C ARG A 75 13.62 7.42 10.19
N PRO A 76 14.36 6.92 9.20
CA PRO A 76 13.87 7.00 7.83
C PRO A 76 12.62 6.15 7.64
N TYR A 77 11.96 6.40 6.53
CA TYR A 77 10.76 5.66 6.16
C TYR A 77 11.07 4.23 5.73
N ASN A 78 10.06 3.37 5.79
CA ASN A 78 10.11 1.97 5.39
C ASN A 78 9.21 1.75 4.19
N ILE A 79 9.52 0.74 3.38
CA ILE A 79 8.70 0.36 2.24
C ILE A 79 7.83 -0.83 2.64
N VAL A 80 6.55 -0.78 2.37
CA VAL A 80 5.64 -1.90 2.60
C VAL A 80 5.76 -2.89 1.46
N VAL A 81 6.13 -4.12 1.78
CA VAL A 81 6.27 -5.20 0.80
C VAL A 81 5.42 -6.40 1.25
N PHE A 82 5.11 -7.28 0.28
CA PHE A 82 4.39 -8.51 0.55
C PHE A 82 5.30 -9.67 0.17
N ARG A 83 5.68 -10.49 1.14
CA ARG A 83 6.57 -11.63 0.94
C ARG A 83 6.13 -12.80 1.80
N ASN A 84 6.18 -14.00 1.23
CA ASN A 84 5.90 -15.24 1.95
C ASN A 84 4.55 -15.21 2.68
N GLY A 85 3.54 -14.59 2.05
CA GLY A 85 2.22 -14.51 2.61
C GLY A 85 2.02 -13.44 3.68
N CYS A 86 3.00 -12.57 3.88
CA CYS A 86 2.94 -11.54 4.92
C CYS A 86 3.25 -10.16 4.38
N PHE A 87 2.63 -9.14 4.98
CA PHE A 87 3.05 -7.77 4.78
C PHE A 87 4.22 -7.47 5.71
N LEU A 88 5.28 -6.92 5.16
CA LEU A 88 6.50 -6.60 5.88
C LEU A 88 6.91 -5.17 5.60
N PHE A 89 7.61 -4.57 6.56
CA PHE A 89 8.38 -3.36 6.29
C PHE A 89 9.79 -3.76 5.88
N ASN A 90 10.23 -3.23 4.74
CA ASN A 90 11.65 -3.27 4.38
C ASN A 90 12.30 -2.08 5.05
N CYS A 91 13.09 -2.36 6.06
CA CYS A 91 13.79 -1.36 6.85
C CYS A 91 15.25 -1.34 6.39
N ASN A 92 15.66 -0.25 5.78
CA ASN A 92 17.06 -0.07 5.39
C ASN A 92 17.72 0.88 6.38
N ASP A 93 18.64 0.35 7.18
CA ASP A 93 19.35 1.13 8.16
C ASP A 93 20.85 0.95 7.94
N GLY A 94 21.49 1.95 7.36
CA GLY A 94 22.94 1.94 7.15
C GLY A 94 23.43 1.09 6.00
N GLY A 95 22.56 0.77 5.04
CA GLY A 95 22.95 0.07 3.83
C GLY A 95 22.61 -1.41 3.78
N GLU A 96 22.12 -1.98 4.87
CA GLU A 96 21.64 -3.34 4.90
C GLU A 96 20.12 -3.37 4.94
N ASP A 97 19.53 -4.18 4.06
CA ASP A 97 18.08 -4.38 4.07
C ASP A 97 17.73 -5.44 5.11
N TYR A 98 16.75 -5.16 5.93
CA TYR A 98 16.14 -6.17 6.76
C TYR A 98 14.62 -5.99 6.74
N PHE A 99 13.92 -7.06 7.05
CA PHE A 99 12.46 -7.07 6.99
C PHE A 99 11.90 -7.34 8.38
N ASP A 100 10.88 -6.59 8.72
CA ASP A 100 10.17 -6.79 9.98
C ASP A 100 8.68 -6.85 9.71
N THR A 101 7.98 -7.70 10.45
CA THR A 101 6.53 -7.82 10.27
C THR A 101 5.84 -6.55 10.76
N ILE A 102 4.77 -6.20 10.06
CA ILE A 102 3.96 -5.06 10.48
C ILE A 102 3.41 -5.27 11.88
N GLU A 103 3.07 -6.52 12.21
CA GLU A 103 2.58 -6.86 13.54
C GLU A 103 3.59 -6.61 14.64
N ASN A 104 4.87 -6.92 14.39
CA ASN A 104 5.93 -6.70 15.38
C ASN A 104 6.17 -5.21 15.64
N LEU A 105 6.02 -4.40 14.60
CA LEU A 105 6.22 -2.97 14.72
C LEU A 105 5.00 -2.25 15.25
N SER A 106 3.85 -2.86 15.09
CA SER A 106 2.59 -2.19 15.36
C SER A 106 2.02 -2.48 16.74
N GLY A 107 2.20 -3.67 17.26
CA GLY A 107 1.56 -4.05 18.52
C GLY A 107 0.04 -3.95 18.48
N PRO A 108 -0.64 -4.28 19.57
CA PRO A 108 -2.11 -4.30 19.57
C PRO A 108 -2.78 -2.91 19.56
N ASP A 109 -2.02 -1.84 19.85
CA ASP A 109 -2.59 -0.49 19.97
C ASP A 109 -2.01 0.50 18.97
N VAL A 110 -1.67 0.02 17.80
CA VAL A 110 -0.87 0.75 16.81
C VAL A 110 -1.45 2.06 16.36
N THR A 111 -2.75 2.18 16.35
CA THR A 111 -3.38 3.24 15.59
C THR A 111 -3.53 4.56 16.32
N GLN A 112 -3.35 4.60 17.64
CA GLN A 112 -3.61 5.83 18.38
C GLN A 112 -2.36 6.55 18.87
N ASP A 113 -1.28 5.83 19.17
CA ASP A 113 -0.07 6.41 19.75
C ASP A 113 1.17 6.29 18.88
N SER A 114 1.08 5.61 17.75
CA SER A 114 2.24 5.46 16.89
C SER A 114 2.31 6.59 15.87
N TYR A 115 3.53 6.95 15.53
CA TYR A 115 3.79 8.01 14.55
C TYR A 115 3.75 7.47 13.11
N TRP A 116 2.91 6.56 12.80
CA TRP A 116 2.90 6.02 11.44
C TRP A 116 2.26 7.00 10.48
N GLU A 117 2.98 7.33 9.42
CA GLU A 117 2.51 8.26 8.41
C GLU A 117 2.95 7.80 7.03
N VAL A 118 1.99 7.67 6.12
CA VAL A 118 2.28 7.41 4.71
C VAL A 118 2.80 8.70 4.09
N ILE A 119 4.03 8.67 3.59
CA ILE A 119 4.67 9.86 3.00
C ILE A 119 4.77 9.79 1.48
N GLY A 120 4.41 8.67 0.87
CA GLY A 120 4.45 8.49 -0.56
C GLY A 120 4.37 7.02 -0.92
N ASN A 121 4.72 6.70 -2.15
CA ASN A 121 4.76 5.31 -2.61
C ASN A 121 5.78 5.17 -3.74
N ILE A 122 6.13 3.92 -4.05
CA ILE A 122 7.18 3.63 -5.04
C ILE A 122 6.83 4.06 -6.46
N HIS A 123 5.56 4.25 -6.77
CA HIS A 123 5.12 4.62 -8.12
C HIS A 123 5.08 6.12 -8.32
N ASP A 124 4.60 6.87 -7.33
CA ASP A 124 4.49 8.32 -7.40
C ASP A 124 5.78 9.03 -6.98
N ASN A 125 6.55 8.39 -6.10
CA ASN A 125 7.72 8.99 -5.47
C ASN A 125 8.94 8.09 -5.59
N PRO A 126 9.31 7.64 -6.81
CA PRO A 126 10.45 6.72 -6.97
C PRO A 126 11.76 7.31 -6.47
N GLU A 127 11.88 8.63 -6.41
CA GLU A 127 13.06 9.31 -5.88
C GLU A 127 13.30 9.03 -4.40
N LEU A 128 12.26 8.62 -3.68
CA LEU A 128 12.39 8.26 -2.28
C LEU A 128 12.90 6.84 -2.06
N GLU A 129 12.91 6.03 -3.12
CA GLU A 129 13.41 4.67 -3.01
C GLU A 129 14.92 4.69 -2.84
N ARG A 130 15.39 4.02 -1.80
CA ARG A 130 16.81 3.98 -1.51
C ARG A 130 17.51 2.89 -2.31
N LYS A 131 18.67 3.22 -2.78
CA LYS A 131 19.54 2.26 -3.47
C LYS A 131 20.64 1.77 -2.56
#